data_f756a583f20bd96073661fff504d46bc
#
_entry.id   f756a583f20bd96073661fff504d46bc
#
_cell.length_a   1.000
_cell.length_b   1.000
_cell.length_c   1.000
_cell.angle_alpha   90.00
_cell.angle_beta   90.00
_cell.angle_gamma   90.00
#
_symmetry.space_group_name_H-M   'P 1'
#
loop_
_entity.id
_entity.type
_entity.pdbx_description
1 polymer ?
#
loop_
_entity_poly.entity_id
_entity_poly.type
_entity_poly.pdbx_seq_one_letter_code
_entity_poly.pdbx_strand_id
1 'polypeptide(L)'
;KATGLSGGRGGHMHLFDPAVNFACSGIIAQGMGPAVGAALSRKMQGKPGVAVAYIGEGAANQGAFHESLNLAAVWKLPVIFVIEDNAWGISVSKTASTAVPENHVRAAAYGMPGHLVRDNDPYAIFATAGEAIAAARNGQGPSLIEIETM
;
A
#
# COMPACT_ATOMS: atom_id res chain seq x y z
N LYS A 1 9.75 -7.38 27.85
CA LYS A 1 10.39 -6.43 26.93
C LYS A 1 11.59 -7.04 26.18
N ALA A 2 12.32 -7.98 26.76
CA ALA A 2 13.43 -8.66 26.10
C ALA A 2 12.97 -9.49 24.87
N THR A 3 11.72 -9.95 24.86
CA THR A 3 11.09 -10.70 23.75
C THR A 3 10.35 -9.82 22.76
N GLY A 4 10.32 -8.51 22.97
CA GLY A 4 9.69 -7.55 22.05
C GLY A 4 10.55 -7.29 20.81
N LEU A 5 9.92 -6.75 19.77
CA LEU A 5 10.60 -6.33 18.54
C LEU A 5 11.79 -5.42 18.86
N SER A 6 12.90 -5.57 18.13
CA SER A 6 14.16 -4.86 18.36
C SER A 6 14.72 -5.04 19.78
N GLY A 7 14.49 -6.21 20.42
CA GLY A 7 14.89 -6.45 21.80
C GLY A 7 14.16 -5.59 22.83
N GLY A 8 12.95 -5.16 22.50
CA GLY A 8 12.11 -4.29 23.34
C GLY A 8 12.54 -2.83 23.37
N ARG A 9 13.41 -2.40 22.45
CA ARG A 9 13.89 -1.01 22.31
C ARG A 9 13.07 -0.22 21.29
N GLY A 10 12.31 -0.90 20.42
CA GLY A 10 11.45 -0.25 19.43
C GLY A 10 10.21 0.38 20.06
N GLY A 11 9.80 1.53 19.51
CA GLY A 11 8.50 2.14 19.77
C GLY A 11 7.47 1.68 18.75
N HIS A 12 6.52 2.56 18.42
CA HIS A 12 5.48 2.30 17.41
C HIS A 12 5.97 2.46 15.96
N MET A 13 7.12 3.09 15.75
CA MET A 13 7.75 3.24 14.44
C MET A 13 8.91 2.24 14.27
N HIS A 14 9.23 1.92 13.00
CA HIS A 14 10.34 1.05 12.63
C HIS A 14 10.22 -0.36 13.23
N LEU A 15 8.99 -0.86 13.30
CA LEU A 15 8.72 -2.23 13.69
C LEU A 15 9.09 -3.17 12.55
N PHE A 16 9.74 -4.28 12.88
CA PHE A 16 10.07 -5.33 11.93
C PHE A 16 9.90 -6.68 12.58
N ASP A 17 9.03 -7.51 12.02
CA ASP A 17 8.80 -8.88 12.46
C ASP A 17 8.83 -9.84 11.25
N PRO A 18 9.96 -10.51 11.03
CA PRO A 18 10.11 -11.41 9.90
C PRO A 18 9.25 -12.68 10.04
N ALA A 19 8.84 -13.06 11.26
CA ALA A 19 8.02 -14.25 11.48
C ALA A 19 6.62 -14.12 10.89
N VAL A 20 6.08 -12.90 10.86
CA VAL A 20 4.77 -12.58 10.28
C VAL A 20 4.87 -11.72 9.01
N ASN A 21 6.07 -11.52 8.48
CA ASN A 21 6.34 -10.68 7.29
C ASN A 21 5.79 -9.26 7.44
N PHE A 22 5.95 -8.65 8.61
CA PHE A 22 5.48 -7.32 8.92
C PHE A 22 6.65 -6.34 9.04
N ALA A 23 6.51 -5.17 8.45
CA ALA A 23 7.41 -4.05 8.62
C ALA A 23 6.65 -2.73 8.60
N CYS A 24 7.04 -1.77 9.44
CA CYS A 24 6.58 -0.40 9.33
C CYS A 24 7.73 0.60 9.53
N SER A 25 7.53 1.80 9.03
CA SER A 25 8.51 2.88 9.12
C SER A 25 7.82 4.21 9.39
N GLY A 26 8.51 5.10 10.11
CA GLY A 26 8.11 6.50 10.26
C GLY A 26 8.48 7.38 9.05
N ILE A 27 9.20 6.85 8.07
CA ILE A 27 9.54 7.59 6.84
C ILE A 27 8.38 7.45 5.85
N ILE A 28 7.87 8.58 5.39
CA ILE A 28 6.71 8.66 4.51
C ILE A 28 6.96 7.88 3.20
N ALA A 29 6.02 7.02 2.84
CA ALA A 29 6.05 6.13 1.67
C ALA A 29 7.20 5.09 1.64
N GLN A 30 8.01 4.97 2.70
CA GLN A 30 9.14 4.02 2.71
C GLN A 30 8.69 2.55 2.56
N GLY A 31 7.50 2.20 3.02
CA GLY A 31 6.96 0.84 2.91
C GLY A 31 6.67 0.37 1.48
N MET A 32 6.58 1.29 0.53
CA MET A 32 6.23 1.00 -0.86
C MET A 32 7.28 0.12 -1.56
N GLY A 33 8.55 0.54 -1.55
CA GLY A 33 9.65 -0.21 -2.16
C GLY A 33 9.83 -1.62 -1.57
N PRO A 34 9.90 -1.80 -0.25
CA PRO A 34 9.93 -3.13 0.39
C PRO A 34 8.76 -4.03 0.01
N ALA A 35 7.53 -3.50 -0.11
CA ALA A 35 6.39 -4.29 -0.55
C ALA A 35 6.54 -4.77 -2.00
N VAL A 36 7.03 -3.90 -2.90
CA VAL A 36 7.37 -4.26 -4.28
C VAL A 36 8.44 -5.35 -4.31
N GLY A 37 9.50 -5.20 -3.50
CA GLY A 37 10.57 -6.20 -3.37
C GLY A 37 10.07 -7.55 -2.83
N ALA A 38 9.18 -7.54 -1.84
CA ALA A 38 8.55 -8.74 -1.31
C ALA A 38 7.69 -9.44 -2.36
N ALA A 39 6.89 -8.69 -3.12
CA ALA A 39 6.08 -9.21 -4.22
C ALA A 39 6.94 -9.80 -5.34
N LEU A 40 8.03 -9.13 -5.70
CA LEU A 40 8.99 -9.64 -6.68
C LEU A 40 9.61 -10.96 -6.22
N SER A 41 10.06 -11.03 -4.97
CA SER A 41 10.62 -12.24 -4.37
C SER A 41 9.62 -13.42 -4.43
N ARG A 42 8.34 -13.18 -4.08
CA ARG A 42 7.29 -14.22 -4.18
C ARG A 42 7.10 -14.70 -5.62
N LYS A 43 7.02 -13.75 -6.58
CA LYS A 43 6.88 -14.07 -7.99
C LYS A 43 8.05 -14.89 -8.52
N MET A 44 9.29 -14.49 -8.23
CA MET A 44 10.49 -15.21 -8.66
C MET A 44 10.60 -16.62 -8.08
N GLN A 45 10.10 -16.82 -6.85
CA GLN A 45 10.08 -18.13 -6.20
C GLN A 45 8.89 -19.01 -6.60
N GLY A 46 7.96 -18.50 -7.41
CA GLY A 46 6.72 -19.21 -7.74
C GLY A 46 5.83 -19.50 -6.51
N LYS A 47 5.97 -18.72 -5.43
CA LYS A 47 5.22 -18.90 -4.19
C LYS A 47 3.94 -18.07 -4.20
N PRO A 48 2.80 -18.65 -3.77
CA PRO A 48 1.59 -17.86 -3.59
C PRO A 48 1.82 -16.84 -2.47
N GLY A 49 1.33 -15.64 -2.66
CA GLY A 49 1.41 -14.57 -1.68
C GLY A 49 1.25 -13.23 -2.35
N VAL A 50 0.67 -12.29 -1.61
CA VAL A 50 0.46 -10.91 -2.05
C VAL A 50 1.11 -10.01 -1.00
N ALA A 51 1.88 -9.03 -1.44
CA ALA A 51 2.35 -7.97 -0.56
C ALA A 51 1.29 -6.87 -0.48
N VAL A 52 1.18 -6.24 0.69
CA VAL A 52 0.28 -5.10 0.87
C VAL A 52 1.09 -3.95 1.45
N ALA A 53 0.96 -2.77 0.87
CA ALA A 53 1.56 -1.54 1.37
C ALA A 53 0.46 -0.56 1.78
N TYR A 54 0.48 -0.08 3.01
CA TYR A 54 -0.42 0.95 3.53
C TYR A 54 0.29 2.28 3.58
N ILE A 55 -0.37 3.32 3.11
CA ILE A 55 0.10 4.72 3.18
C ILE A 55 -1.07 5.66 3.45
N GLY A 56 -0.79 6.85 3.99
CA GLY A 56 -1.77 7.95 4.01
C GLY A 56 -1.85 8.66 2.65
N GLU A 57 -2.92 9.42 2.41
CA GLU A 57 -3.15 10.15 1.17
C GLU A 57 -2.06 11.19 0.88
N GLY A 58 -1.49 11.82 1.90
CA GLY A 58 -0.37 12.74 1.75
C GLY A 58 0.89 12.07 1.21
N ALA A 59 1.10 10.78 1.54
CA ALA A 59 2.22 9.98 1.06
C ALA A 59 2.13 9.68 -0.45
N ALA A 60 0.95 9.73 -1.04
CA ALA A 60 0.74 9.54 -2.47
C ALA A 60 1.39 10.66 -3.33
N ASN A 61 1.89 11.73 -2.71
CA ASN A 61 2.64 12.79 -3.39
C ASN A 61 4.17 12.58 -3.34
N GLN A 62 4.64 11.50 -2.71
CA GLN A 62 6.07 11.15 -2.71
C GLN A 62 6.49 10.49 -4.02
N GLY A 63 7.72 10.75 -4.48
CA GLY A 63 8.29 10.09 -5.66
C GLY A 63 8.27 8.56 -5.54
N ALA A 64 8.58 8.02 -4.36
CA ALA A 64 8.56 6.59 -4.09
C ALA A 64 7.19 5.92 -4.35
N PHE A 65 6.08 6.64 -4.19
CA PHE A 65 4.75 6.15 -4.57
C PHE A 65 4.70 5.87 -6.09
N HIS A 66 5.01 6.88 -6.88
CA HIS A 66 4.93 6.81 -8.35
C HIS A 66 5.87 5.77 -8.93
N GLU A 67 7.11 5.72 -8.44
CA GLU A 67 8.13 4.76 -8.85
C GLU A 67 7.70 3.32 -8.54
N SER A 68 7.16 3.09 -7.34
CA SER A 68 6.69 1.77 -6.89
C SER A 68 5.50 1.27 -7.70
N LEU A 69 4.52 2.13 -7.99
CA LEU A 69 3.36 1.77 -8.82
C LEU A 69 3.81 1.40 -10.22
N ASN A 70 4.65 2.22 -10.84
CA ASN A 70 5.18 1.95 -12.17
C ASN A 70 5.92 0.62 -12.23
N LEU A 71 6.84 0.39 -11.30
CA LEU A 71 7.64 -0.83 -11.28
C LEU A 71 6.78 -2.08 -11.07
N ALA A 72 5.83 -2.00 -10.14
CA ALA A 72 4.89 -3.09 -9.87
C ALA A 72 4.03 -3.43 -11.10
N ALA A 73 3.56 -2.42 -11.83
CA ALA A 73 2.77 -2.58 -13.04
C ALA A 73 3.59 -3.22 -14.18
N VAL A 74 4.79 -2.69 -14.46
CA VAL A 74 5.69 -3.21 -15.50
C VAL A 74 5.99 -4.69 -15.28
N TRP A 75 6.22 -5.09 -14.04
CA TRP A 75 6.56 -6.47 -13.72
C TRP A 75 5.34 -7.33 -13.36
N LYS A 76 4.11 -6.78 -13.39
CA LYS A 76 2.87 -7.46 -12.99
C LYS A 76 3.05 -8.17 -11.65
N LEU A 77 3.47 -7.43 -10.63
CA LEU A 77 3.75 -7.97 -9.31
C LEU A 77 2.47 -8.18 -8.49
N PRO A 78 2.40 -9.23 -7.66
CA PRO A 78 1.29 -9.45 -6.75
C PRO A 78 1.40 -8.52 -5.53
N VAL A 79 1.07 -7.25 -5.71
CA VAL A 79 1.09 -6.24 -4.66
C VAL A 79 -0.18 -5.39 -4.70
N ILE A 80 -0.72 -5.09 -3.53
CA ILE A 80 -1.84 -4.18 -3.34
C ILE A 80 -1.34 -2.95 -2.61
N PHE A 81 -1.61 -1.78 -3.17
CA PHE A 81 -1.34 -0.50 -2.53
C PHE A 81 -2.63 0.04 -1.94
N VAL A 82 -2.61 0.35 -0.65
CA VAL A 82 -3.78 0.86 0.08
C VAL A 82 -3.48 2.28 0.55
N ILE A 83 -4.33 3.22 0.19
CA ILE A 83 -4.31 4.59 0.68
C ILE A 83 -5.42 4.73 1.72
N GLU A 84 -5.03 5.09 2.94
CA GLU A 84 -5.95 5.50 4.01
C GLU A 84 -6.11 7.02 3.91
N ASP A 85 -7.25 7.46 3.40
CA ASP A 85 -7.53 8.88 3.12
C ASP A 85 -8.43 9.48 4.19
N ASN A 86 -7.83 10.25 5.09
CA ASN A 86 -8.55 11.03 6.11
C ASN A 86 -8.62 12.52 5.76
N ALA A 87 -8.30 12.88 4.51
CA ALA A 87 -8.26 14.25 3.98
C ALA A 87 -7.17 15.17 4.57
N TRP A 88 -6.26 14.65 5.44
CA TRP A 88 -5.23 15.45 6.10
C TRP A 88 -3.88 14.77 6.16
N GLY A 89 -2.87 15.36 5.53
CA GLY A 89 -1.46 15.01 5.72
C GLY A 89 -0.87 15.79 6.90
N ILE A 90 -1.03 15.27 8.12
CA ILE A 90 -0.63 15.92 9.38
C ILE A 90 -1.38 17.25 9.56
N SER A 91 -0.79 18.37 9.12
CA SER A 91 -1.32 19.74 9.25
C SER A 91 -1.80 20.34 7.93
N VAL A 92 -1.68 19.62 6.82
CA VAL A 92 -2.01 20.10 5.48
C VAL A 92 -3.21 19.34 4.93
N SER A 93 -4.25 20.05 4.50
CA SER A 93 -5.40 19.40 3.89
C SER A 93 -5.03 18.79 2.53
N LYS A 94 -5.71 17.69 2.19
CA LYS A 94 -5.56 17.02 0.89
C LYS A 94 -5.78 18.02 -0.26
N THR A 95 -6.79 18.88 -0.17
CA THR A 95 -7.12 19.87 -1.19
C THR A 95 -6.04 20.94 -1.40
N ALA A 96 -5.20 21.17 -0.40
CA ALA A 96 -4.08 22.11 -0.50
C ALA A 96 -2.79 21.47 -1.05
N SER A 97 -2.70 20.14 -1.03
CA SER A 97 -1.47 19.41 -1.37
C SER A 97 -1.59 18.47 -2.56
N THR A 98 -2.82 18.14 -2.99
CA THR A 98 -3.08 17.12 -4.00
C THR A 98 -4.00 17.66 -5.08
N ALA A 99 -3.53 17.62 -6.33
CA ALA A 99 -4.26 18.20 -7.47
C ALA A 99 -5.51 17.40 -7.86
N VAL A 100 -5.51 16.09 -7.64
CA VAL A 100 -6.65 15.21 -7.93
C VAL A 100 -7.53 15.05 -6.68
N PRO A 101 -8.87 15.07 -6.82
CA PRO A 101 -9.75 14.93 -5.66
C PRO A 101 -9.63 13.55 -4.99
N GLU A 102 -9.34 12.52 -5.76
CA GLU A 102 -9.25 11.12 -5.32
C GLU A 102 -7.97 10.49 -5.88
N ASN A 103 -7.17 9.86 -5.02
CA ASN A 103 -5.87 9.32 -5.41
C ASN A 103 -5.96 8.04 -6.24
N HIS A 104 -7.05 7.26 -6.09
CA HIS A 104 -7.22 6.01 -6.85
C HIS A 104 -7.19 6.23 -8.37
N VAL A 105 -7.57 7.43 -8.86
CA VAL A 105 -7.52 7.75 -10.29
C VAL A 105 -6.10 7.73 -10.86
N ARG A 106 -5.09 7.89 -10.01
CA ARG A 106 -3.67 7.82 -10.41
C ARG A 106 -3.26 6.45 -10.92
N ALA A 107 -3.99 5.40 -10.54
CA ALA A 107 -3.74 4.02 -10.99
C ALA A 107 -3.79 3.90 -12.52
N ALA A 108 -4.66 4.68 -13.17
CA ALA A 108 -4.82 4.69 -14.62
C ALA A 108 -3.52 5.07 -15.36
N ALA A 109 -2.69 5.95 -14.76
CA ALA A 109 -1.41 6.34 -15.34
C ALA A 109 -0.40 5.18 -15.45
N TYR A 110 -0.61 4.11 -14.68
CA TYR A 110 0.23 2.91 -14.65
C TYR A 110 -0.47 1.68 -15.26
N GLY A 111 -1.67 1.85 -15.81
CA GLY A 111 -2.43 0.77 -16.42
C GLY A 111 -2.87 -0.30 -15.42
N MET A 112 -3.08 0.06 -14.15
CA MET A 112 -3.57 -0.84 -13.11
C MET A 112 -4.97 -0.44 -12.63
N PRO A 113 -5.75 -1.36 -12.04
CA PRO A 113 -7.03 -1.04 -11.42
C PRO A 113 -6.86 -0.08 -10.23
N GLY A 114 -7.74 0.92 -10.18
CA GLY A 114 -7.89 1.83 -9.04
C GLY A 114 -9.30 1.72 -8.48
N HIS A 115 -9.41 1.54 -7.18
CA HIS A 115 -10.68 1.36 -6.47
C HIS A 115 -10.84 2.42 -5.39
N LEU A 116 -12.06 2.91 -5.20
CA LEU A 116 -12.42 3.81 -4.12
C LEU A 116 -13.46 3.12 -3.23
N VAL A 117 -13.17 3.07 -1.94
CA VAL A 117 -14.13 2.64 -0.91
C VAL A 117 -14.48 3.84 -0.04
N ARG A 118 -15.74 4.20 0.01
CA ARG A 118 -16.26 5.32 0.79
C ARG A 118 -16.75 4.87 2.16
N ASP A 119 -16.92 5.84 3.02
CA ASP A 119 -17.57 5.70 4.35
C ASP A 119 -16.90 4.68 5.28
N ASN A 120 -15.65 4.30 5.01
CA ASN A 120 -14.90 3.31 5.80
C ASN A 120 -15.70 2.00 6.03
N ASP A 121 -16.50 1.59 5.04
CA ASP A 121 -17.36 0.40 5.13
C ASP A 121 -16.50 -0.89 5.14
N PRO A 122 -16.46 -1.65 6.24
CA PRO A 122 -15.62 -2.84 6.35
C PRO A 122 -16.04 -3.96 5.40
N TYR A 123 -17.31 -4.05 5.02
CA TYR A 123 -17.78 -5.05 4.08
C TYR A 123 -17.36 -4.72 2.65
N ALA A 124 -17.43 -3.46 2.26
CA ALA A 124 -16.96 -2.99 0.97
C ALA A 124 -15.42 -3.11 0.87
N ILE A 125 -14.69 -2.77 1.94
CA ILE A 125 -13.24 -2.97 2.03
C ILE A 125 -12.90 -4.44 1.84
N PHE A 126 -13.57 -5.34 2.56
CA PHE A 126 -13.33 -6.79 2.47
C PHE A 126 -13.58 -7.34 1.06
N ALA A 127 -14.68 -6.94 0.43
CA ALA A 127 -15.01 -7.37 -0.92
C ALA A 127 -13.97 -6.87 -1.94
N THR A 128 -13.68 -5.56 -1.94
CA THR A 128 -12.72 -4.93 -2.86
C THR A 128 -11.30 -5.50 -2.69
N ALA A 129 -10.85 -5.66 -1.45
CA ALA A 129 -9.55 -6.26 -1.17
C ALA A 129 -9.51 -7.73 -1.60
N GLY A 130 -10.59 -8.48 -1.40
CA GLY A 130 -10.71 -9.87 -1.82
C GLY A 130 -10.54 -10.04 -3.33
N GLU A 131 -11.23 -9.21 -4.13
CA GLU A 131 -11.12 -9.19 -5.59
C GLU A 131 -9.70 -8.82 -6.05
N ALA A 132 -9.13 -7.75 -5.49
CA ALA A 132 -7.77 -7.30 -5.81
C ALA A 132 -6.71 -8.38 -5.49
N ILE A 133 -6.83 -9.04 -4.32
CA ILE A 133 -5.93 -10.11 -3.92
C ILE A 133 -6.07 -11.33 -4.85
N ALA A 134 -7.29 -11.70 -5.21
CA ALA A 134 -7.53 -12.79 -6.15
C ALA A 134 -6.91 -12.50 -7.52
N ALA A 135 -7.12 -11.28 -8.04
CA ALA A 135 -6.54 -10.84 -9.30
C ALA A 135 -5.00 -10.87 -9.27
N ALA A 136 -4.39 -10.35 -8.19
CA ALA A 136 -2.94 -10.36 -8.01
C ALA A 136 -2.37 -11.79 -7.94
N ARG A 137 -3.02 -12.71 -7.23
CA ARG A 137 -2.64 -14.13 -7.16
C ARG A 137 -2.72 -14.83 -8.50
N ASN A 138 -3.66 -14.42 -9.34
CA ASN A 138 -3.84 -14.94 -10.69
C ASN A 138 -2.90 -14.27 -11.73
N GLY A 139 -1.92 -13.48 -11.29
CA GLY A 139 -0.91 -12.86 -12.15
C GLY A 139 -1.39 -11.65 -12.95
N GLN A 140 -2.55 -11.08 -12.59
CA GLN A 140 -3.08 -9.89 -13.28
C GLN A 140 -2.33 -8.60 -12.93
N GLY A 141 -1.49 -8.64 -11.89
CA GLY A 141 -0.65 -7.51 -11.48
C GLY A 141 -1.18 -6.80 -10.23
N PRO A 142 -0.70 -5.56 -9.98
CA PRO A 142 -1.03 -4.78 -8.80
C PRO A 142 -2.40 -4.10 -8.92
N SER A 143 -2.91 -3.65 -7.77
CA SER A 143 -4.08 -2.76 -7.67
C SER A 143 -3.82 -1.64 -6.67
N LEU A 144 -4.47 -0.50 -6.86
CA LEU A 144 -4.50 0.62 -5.93
C LEU A 144 -5.92 0.72 -5.33
N ILE A 145 -6.01 0.74 -4.01
CA ILE A 145 -7.27 0.90 -3.29
C ILE A 145 -7.15 2.16 -2.43
N GLU A 146 -8.05 3.11 -2.61
CA GLU A 146 -8.21 4.27 -1.74
C GLU A 146 -9.41 4.04 -0.84
N ILE A 147 -9.23 4.22 0.46
CA ILE A 147 -10.26 4.05 1.47
C ILE A 147 -10.43 5.39 2.15
N GLU A 148 -11.62 5.99 2.01
CA GLU A 148 -11.99 7.17 2.79
C GLU A 148 -12.17 6.77 4.24
N THR A 149 -11.34 7.35 5.12
CA THR A 149 -11.40 7.15 6.57
C THR A 149 -11.75 8.46 7.26
N MET A 150 -12.31 8.40 8.46
CA MET A 150 -12.61 9.59 9.26
C MET A 150 -11.46 9.89 10.22
#